data_b00a216746bf84edb1732f629b50783d
#
_entry.id   b00a216746bf84edb1732f629b50783d
#
_cell.length_a   1.000
_cell.length_b   1.000
_cell.length_c   1.000
_cell.angle_alpha   90.00
_cell.angle_beta   90.00
_cell.angle_gamma   90.00
#
_symmetry.space_group_name_H-M   'P 1'
#
loop_
_entity.id
_entity.type
_entity.pdbx_description
1 polymer ?
#
loop_
_entity_poly.entity_id
_entity_poly.type
_entity_poly.pdbx_seq_one_letter_code
_entity_poly.pdbx_strand_id
1 'polypeptide(L)'
;EMLKIFNSLTSNFKTRKYVMVRKIFGTDGIRGKVNSEFINAEFAQKLGIACGKYFLSKSGGERSNRVIIGKDTRRSGYMLETALTSGFTSIGMDVFLLGPIPTPAVGMLTRSMRADLGVMISASHNNFEDNGIKFFGPNGFKLSDRVEKDIERLLFDKIDLVGPSLVGRVKRIDEVLGRYTEAVKKSLPKNLNLRNLKIVVDCANGSAYKCAPQILWELGAKVIPFGVNPNGFNINLNCGSTNTLKASELVREHDADLAICLDGDADRVTIVDRESNIL
;
A
#
# COMPACT_ATOMS: atom_id res chain seq x y z
N GLU A 1 48.01 25.15 -31.93
CA GLU A 1 47.17 23.98 -32.41
C GLU A 1 46.69 23.11 -31.25
N MET A 2 47.55 22.79 -30.24
CA MET A 2 47.11 21.94 -29.08
C MET A 2 46.00 22.57 -28.23
N LEU A 3 45.96 23.89 -28.09
CA LEU A 3 44.86 24.60 -27.34
C LEU A 3 43.50 24.51 -28.08
N LYS A 4 43.50 24.46 -29.42
CA LYS A 4 42.28 24.28 -30.21
C LYS A 4 41.68 22.88 -30.09
N ILE A 5 42.55 21.85 -29.99
CA ILE A 5 42.13 20.47 -29.79
C ILE A 5 41.58 20.27 -28.37
N PHE A 6 42.19 20.91 -27.37
CA PHE A 6 41.68 20.86 -25.98
C PHE A 6 40.31 21.52 -25.81
N ASN A 7 40.06 22.63 -26.47
CA ASN A 7 38.78 23.33 -26.46
C ASN A 7 37.68 22.60 -27.27
N SER A 8 38.04 21.83 -28.29
CA SER A 8 37.07 21.00 -29.01
C SER A 8 36.68 19.73 -28.26
N LEU A 9 37.56 19.20 -27.43
CA LEU A 9 37.27 18.07 -26.54
C LEU A 9 36.45 18.46 -25.31
N THR A 10 36.59 19.70 -24.81
CA THR A 10 35.81 20.18 -23.66
C THR A 10 34.42 20.70 -24.04
N SER A 11 34.18 21.10 -25.32
CA SER A 11 32.86 21.50 -25.79
C SER A 11 31.91 20.31 -25.99
N ASN A 12 32.43 19.09 -26.18
CA ASN A 12 31.62 17.88 -26.35
C ASN A 12 31.17 17.23 -25.02
N PHE A 13 31.61 17.75 -23.87
CA PHE A 13 31.19 17.23 -22.54
C PHE A 13 30.00 17.98 -21.94
N LYS A 14 29.43 18.99 -22.62
CA LYS A 14 28.29 19.79 -22.10
C LYS A 14 26.91 19.33 -22.57
N THR A 15 26.77 18.26 -23.33
CA THR A 15 25.46 17.85 -23.83
C THR A 15 25.25 16.34 -23.84
N ARG A 16 25.25 15.70 -22.67
CA ARG A 16 24.54 14.43 -22.47
C ARG A 16 24.08 14.28 -21.04
N LYS A 17 23.15 15.15 -20.63
CA LYS A 17 22.31 14.94 -19.44
C LYS A 17 20.89 14.50 -19.86
N TYR A 18 20.80 13.63 -20.85
CA TYR A 18 19.65 12.76 -21.02
C TYR A 18 20.01 11.39 -20.47
N VAL A 19 20.18 11.30 -19.16
CA VAL A 19 19.91 10.04 -18.49
C VAL A 19 18.43 9.81 -18.76
N MET A 20 18.08 8.82 -19.56
CA MET A 20 16.72 8.32 -19.63
C MET A 20 16.39 7.89 -18.19
N VAL A 21 15.65 8.74 -17.49
CA VAL A 21 15.18 8.42 -16.13
C VAL A 21 14.28 7.21 -16.33
N ARG A 22 14.79 6.04 -15.94
CA ARG A 22 14.02 4.79 -15.95
C ARG A 22 12.83 5.06 -15.04
N LYS A 23 11.61 4.93 -15.57
CA LYS A 23 10.39 5.17 -14.80
C LYS A 23 10.29 4.11 -13.72
N ILE A 24 10.56 4.47 -12.46
CA ILE A 24 10.51 3.59 -11.29
C ILE A 24 9.07 3.39 -10.85
N PHE A 25 8.30 4.50 -10.80
CA PHE A 25 6.88 4.45 -10.51
C PHE A 25 6.10 3.92 -11.73
N GLY A 26 5.33 2.86 -11.51
CA GLY A 26 4.33 2.37 -12.46
C GLY A 26 2.98 3.09 -12.32
N THR A 27 1.95 2.52 -12.92
CA THR A 27 0.57 3.06 -12.86
C THR A 27 0.02 3.09 -11.43
N ASP A 28 0.46 2.15 -10.57
CA ASP A 28 -0.05 1.98 -9.21
C ASP A 28 1.12 1.72 -8.22
N GLY A 29 2.02 2.70 -8.12
CA GLY A 29 3.20 2.63 -7.28
C GLY A 29 4.36 1.85 -7.90
N ILE A 30 5.23 1.34 -7.06
CA ILE A 30 6.41 0.55 -7.44
C ILE A 30 6.10 -0.91 -7.17
N ARG A 31 6.27 -1.81 -8.14
CA ARG A 31 6.03 -3.25 -7.98
C ARG A 31 7.15 -4.07 -8.61
N GLY A 32 7.40 -5.24 -8.04
CA GLY A 32 8.35 -6.20 -8.59
C GLY A 32 8.55 -7.40 -7.69
N LYS A 33 9.39 -8.31 -8.19
CA LYS A 33 9.79 -9.49 -7.41
C LYS A 33 10.61 -9.05 -6.19
N VAL A 34 10.36 -9.69 -5.05
CA VAL A 34 11.09 -9.43 -3.80
C VAL A 34 12.58 -9.68 -4.00
N ASN A 35 13.41 -8.83 -3.44
CA ASN A 35 14.87 -8.78 -3.60
C ASN A 35 15.35 -8.50 -5.04
N SER A 36 14.48 -7.93 -5.89
CA SER A 36 14.87 -7.36 -7.19
C SER A 36 15.36 -5.91 -7.04
N GLU A 37 15.64 -5.26 -8.18
CA GLU A 37 16.23 -3.92 -8.26
C GLU A 37 15.49 -2.85 -7.42
N PHE A 38 14.14 -2.87 -7.40
CA PHE A 38 13.33 -1.84 -6.74
C PHE A 38 12.50 -2.35 -5.55
N ILE A 39 12.48 -3.65 -5.30
CA ILE A 39 11.74 -4.23 -4.16
C ILE A 39 12.72 -4.97 -3.24
N ASN A 40 13.59 -4.20 -2.60
CA ASN A 40 14.55 -4.67 -1.62
C ASN A 40 14.73 -3.65 -0.49
N ALA A 41 15.44 -4.03 0.57
CA ALA A 41 15.60 -3.19 1.77
C ALA A 41 16.39 -1.91 1.50
N GLU A 42 17.47 -1.98 0.71
CA GLU A 42 18.32 -0.81 0.42
C GLU A 42 17.53 0.25 -0.37
N PHE A 43 16.83 -0.19 -1.42
CA PHE A 43 16.01 0.71 -2.22
C PHE A 43 14.85 1.29 -1.40
N ALA A 44 14.16 0.48 -0.59
CA ALA A 44 13.05 0.93 0.27
C ALA A 44 13.51 1.99 1.28
N GLN A 45 14.70 1.84 1.87
CA GLN A 45 15.28 2.86 2.75
C GLN A 45 15.54 4.17 1.99
N LYS A 46 16.20 4.11 0.83
CA LYS A 46 16.44 5.29 -0.02
C LYS A 46 15.13 5.96 -0.43
N LEU A 47 14.11 5.18 -0.77
CA LEU A 47 12.78 5.68 -1.12
C LEU A 47 12.12 6.40 0.06
N GLY A 48 12.24 5.87 1.27
CA GLY A 48 11.77 6.54 2.50
C GLY A 48 12.43 7.90 2.72
N ILE A 49 13.75 7.99 2.51
CA ILE A 49 14.51 9.26 2.60
C ILE A 49 14.02 10.25 1.55
N ALA A 50 13.92 9.85 0.28
CA ALA A 50 13.50 10.71 -0.82
C ALA A 50 12.06 11.23 -0.64
N CYS A 51 11.13 10.33 -0.31
CA CYS A 51 9.74 10.70 -0.01
C CYS A 51 9.66 11.65 1.19
N GLY A 52 10.34 11.33 2.28
CA GLY A 52 10.38 12.18 3.47
C GLY A 52 10.90 13.58 3.15
N LYS A 53 12.02 13.68 2.43
CA LYS A 53 12.58 14.97 1.98
C LYS A 53 11.61 15.79 1.15
N TYR A 54 10.92 15.15 0.22
CA TYR A 54 9.91 15.81 -0.61
C TYR A 54 8.81 16.45 0.25
N PHE A 55 8.22 15.68 1.16
CA PHE A 55 7.10 16.17 1.98
C PHE A 55 7.54 17.21 3.00
N LEU A 56 8.69 17.06 3.65
CA LEU A 56 9.25 18.04 4.55
C LEU A 56 9.55 19.39 3.85
N SER A 57 10.07 19.34 2.62
CA SER A 57 10.36 20.57 1.85
C SER A 57 9.12 21.38 1.46
N LYS A 58 7.94 20.76 1.45
CA LYS A 58 6.66 21.39 1.12
C LYS A 58 5.89 21.89 2.33
N SER A 59 6.32 21.53 3.54
CA SER A 59 5.53 21.79 4.76
C SER A 59 5.66 23.19 5.34
N GLY A 60 6.69 23.94 5.01
CA GLY A 60 6.89 25.28 5.57
C GLY A 60 6.88 25.35 7.11
N GLY A 61 7.02 24.21 7.80
CA GLY A 61 6.95 24.12 9.25
C GLY A 61 5.56 23.92 9.84
N GLU A 62 4.49 23.94 9.04
CA GLU A 62 3.09 23.82 9.52
C GLU A 62 2.54 22.40 9.55
N ARG A 63 3.27 21.41 9.01
CA ARG A 63 2.82 20.01 8.92
C ARG A 63 3.28 19.18 10.11
N SER A 64 2.59 18.06 10.30
CA SER A 64 2.82 17.15 11.43
C SER A 64 4.07 16.29 11.28
N ASN A 65 4.73 16.27 10.12
CA ASN A 65 5.86 15.40 9.77
C ASN A 65 5.57 13.91 10.00
N ARG A 66 4.35 13.48 9.68
CA ARG A 66 3.86 12.13 9.95
C ARG A 66 3.71 11.32 8.68
N VAL A 67 4.16 10.08 8.74
CA VAL A 67 3.85 9.06 7.74
C VAL A 67 3.18 7.88 8.41
N ILE A 68 2.14 7.33 7.75
CA ILE A 68 1.53 6.08 8.18
C ILE A 68 1.90 4.98 7.21
N ILE A 69 2.16 3.77 7.70
CA ILE A 69 2.53 2.62 6.89
C ILE A 69 1.60 1.46 7.20
N GLY A 70 0.82 1.04 6.20
CA GLY A 70 0.06 -0.20 6.19
C GLY A 70 0.70 -1.23 5.27
N LYS A 71 0.32 -2.49 5.43
CA LYS A 71 0.79 -3.58 4.58
C LYS A 71 -0.27 -4.66 4.42
N ASP A 72 -0.10 -5.52 3.43
CA ASP A 72 -0.82 -6.78 3.35
C ASP A 72 -0.14 -7.87 4.20
N THR A 73 -0.51 -9.11 4.00
CA THR A 73 -0.06 -10.24 4.81
C THR A 73 1.24 -10.89 4.33
N ARG A 74 1.86 -10.39 3.25
CA ARG A 74 3.12 -10.92 2.70
C ARG A 74 4.25 -10.85 3.72
N ARG A 75 5.04 -11.91 3.81
CA ARG A 75 6.19 -11.95 4.72
C ARG A 75 7.24 -10.88 4.38
N SER A 76 7.46 -10.60 3.09
CA SER A 76 8.36 -9.55 2.62
C SER A 76 7.93 -8.13 3.06
N GLY A 77 6.66 -7.94 3.43
CA GLY A 77 6.16 -6.68 3.98
C GLY A 77 6.90 -6.23 5.24
N TYR A 78 7.37 -7.16 6.09
CA TYR A 78 8.15 -6.80 7.29
C TYR A 78 9.50 -6.18 6.93
N MET A 79 10.22 -6.74 5.94
CA MET A 79 11.49 -6.20 5.46
C MET A 79 11.32 -4.78 4.90
N LEU A 80 10.34 -4.59 4.03
CA LEU A 80 10.08 -3.30 3.39
C LEU A 80 9.59 -2.25 4.39
N GLU A 81 8.70 -2.62 5.33
CA GLU A 81 8.21 -1.75 6.40
C GLU A 81 9.36 -1.23 7.28
N THR A 82 10.26 -2.12 7.69
CA THR A 82 11.42 -1.77 8.52
C THR A 82 12.39 -0.85 7.79
N ALA A 83 12.66 -1.13 6.52
CA ALA A 83 13.55 -0.33 5.69
C ALA A 83 12.99 1.07 5.41
N LEU A 84 11.72 1.18 5.00
CA LEU A 84 11.02 2.45 4.83
C LEU A 84 11.00 3.26 6.13
N THR A 85 10.72 2.60 7.25
CA THR A 85 10.70 3.22 8.58
C THR A 85 12.05 3.84 8.93
N SER A 86 13.14 3.10 8.70
CA SER A 86 14.50 3.62 8.88
C SER A 86 14.77 4.85 8.00
N GLY A 87 14.37 4.81 6.73
CA GLY A 87 14.51 5.94 5.81
C GLY A 87 13.74 7.18 6.28
N PHE A 88 12.46 7.03 6.63
CA PHE A 88 11.63 8.15 7.09
C PHE A 88 12.11 8.76 8.40
N THR A 89 12.48 7.93 9.38
CA THR A 89 12.96 8.44 10.68
C THR A 89 14.29 9.15 10.55
N SER A 90 15.19 8.68 9.67
CA SER A 90 16.51 9.31 9.44
C SER A 90 16.43 10.71 8.83
N ILE A 91 15.30 11.09 8.23
CA ILE A 91 15.03 12.43 7.68
C ILE A 91 14.10 13.26 8.58
N GLY A 92 13.71 12.76 9.77
CA GLY A 92 12.93 13.50 10.74
C GLY A 92 11.40 13.34 10.63
N MET A 93 10.90 12.30 9.95
CA MET A 93 9.47 11.99 9.93
C MET A 93 9.11 11.01 11.05
N ASP A 94 7.99 11.26 11.73
CA ASP A 94 7.38 10.31 12.65
C ASP A 94 6.60 9.25 11.90
N VAL A 95 6.86 7.97 12.19
CA VAL A 95 6.27 6.81 11.51
C VAL A 95 5.22 6.14 12.38
N PHE A 96 4.03 5.95 11.84
CA PHE A 96 2.95 5.20 12.48
C PHE A 96 2.70 3.89 11.72
N LEU A 97 3.00 2.77 12.37
CA LEU A 97 2.82 1.44 11.79
C LEU A 97 1.40 0.93 12.07
N LEU A 98 0.68 0.59 11.01
CA LEU A 98 -0.72 0.16 11.09
C LEU A 98 -0.87 -1.38 11.09
N GLY A 99 0.19 -2.10 10.65
CA GLY A 99 0.13 -3.55 10.44
C GLY A 99 -0.69 -3.95 9.20
N PRO A 100 -1.18 -5.20 9.14
CA PRO A 100 -2.02 -5.65 8.03
C PRO A 100 -3.37 -4.95 8.02
N ILE A 101 -3.63 -4.19 6.93
CA ILE A 101 -4.84 -3.37 6.78
C ILE A 101 -5.13 -3.16 5.28
N PRO A 102 -6.39 -3.08 4.83
CA PRO A 102 -6.77 -2.79 3.44
C PRO A 102 -6.16 -1.49 2.89
N THR A 103 -5.84 -1.48 1.60
CA THR A 103 -5.35 -0.29 0.90
C THR A 103 -6.27 0.93 1.07
N PRO A 104 -7.62 0.83 0.92
CA PRO A 104 -8.49 1.97 1.16
C PRO A 104 -8.45 2.49 2.61
N ALA A 105 -8.13 1.64 3.57
CA ALA A 105 -7.94 2.07 4.96
C ALA A 105 -6.72 2.98 5.11
N VAL A 106 -5.62 2.70 4.40
CA VAL A 106 -4.42 3.58 4.42
C VAL A 106 -4.78 4.97 3.91
N GLY A 107 -5.47 5.08 2.77
CA GLY A 107 -5.92 6.38 2.24
C GLY A 107 -6.82 7.14 3.23
N MET A 108 -7.82 6.46 3.79
CA MET A 108 -8.73 7.03 4.78
C MET A 108 -8.01 7.50 6.05
N LEU A 109 -7.10 6.67 6.59
CA LEU A 109 -6.36 6.97 7.81
C LEU A 109 -5.31 8.05 7.60
N THR A 110 -4.67 8.15 6.44
CA THR A 110 -3.77 9.26 6.10
C THR A 110 -4.47 10.59 6.33
N ARG A 111 -5.69 10.72 5.80
CA ARG A 111 -6.50 11.94 5.98
C ARG A 111 -6.97 12.12 7.42
N SER A 112 -7.56 11.08 8.04
CA SER A 112 -8.19 11.20 9.37
C SER A 112 -7.17 11.41 10.51
N MET A 113 -5.95 10.89 10.36
CA MET A 113 -4.84 11.06 11.32
C MET A 113 -3.99 12.31 11.00
N ARG A 114 -4.37 13.08 9.97
CA ARG A 114 -3.62 14.27 9.51
C ARG A 114 -2.15 13.95 9.22
N ALA A 115 -1.90 12.79 8.61
CA ALA A 115 -0.56 12.44 8.17
C ALA A 115 -0.24 13.13 6.84
N ASP A 116 1.04 13.42 6.62
CA ASP A 116 1.51 14.05 5.38
C ASP A 116 1.62 13.05 4.25
N LEU A 117 1.81 11.77 4.60
CA LEU A 117 2.02 10.68 3.67
C LEU A 117 1.42 9.37 4.21
N GLY A 118 0.75 8.64 3.35
CA GLY A 118 0.36 7.26 3.56
C GLY A 118 1.16 6.32 2.66
N VAL A 119 1.55 5.18 3.20
CA VAL A 119 2.28 4.15 2.46
C VAL A 119 1.55 2.83 2.62
N MET A 120 1.25 2.17 1.50
CA MET A 120 0.76 0.79 1.49
C MET A 120 1.80 -0.13 0.86
N ILE A 121 2.18 -1.17 1.59
CA ILE A 121 3.11 -2.20 1.13
C ILE A 121 2.30 -3.39 0.67
N SER A 122 2.13 -3.54 -0.64
CA SER A 122 1.38 -4.62 -1.28
C SER A 122 1.64 -4.70 -2.78
N ALA A 123 1.54 -5.91 -3.33
CA ALA A 123 1.45 -6.16 -4.77
C ALA A 123 0.02 -6.59 -5.20
N SER A 124 -1.01 -6.22 -4.41
CA SER A 124 -2.43 -6.47 -4.73
C SER A 124 -2.70 -7.98 -5.00
N HIS A 125 -3.15 -8.33 -6.20
CA HIS A 125 -3.53 -9.69 -6.58
C HIS A 125 -2.36 -10.62 -6.99
N ASN A 126 -1.11 -10.12 -6.99
CA ASN A 126 0.05 -10.95 -7.34
C ASN A 126 0.34 -12.01 -6.26
N ASN A 127 1.11 -13.02 -6.62
CA ASN A 127 1.60 -14.03 -5.69
C ASN A 127 2.54 -13.43 -4.63
N PHE A 128 2.83 -14.17 -3.57
CA PHE A 128 3.67 -13.74 -2.45
C PHE A 128 5.12 -13.39 -2.84
N GLU A 129 5.61 -13.88 -3.98
CA GLU A 129 6.96 -13.59 -4.50
C GLU A 129 7.15 -12.14 -4.89
N ASP A 130 6.06 -11.46 -5.25
CA ASP A 130 6.06 -10.05 -5.56
C ASP A 130 5.65 -9.21 -4.34
N ASN A 131 6.12 -7.96 -4.33
CA ASN A 131 5.60 -6.93 -3.43
C ASN A 131 5.60 -5.58 -4.14
N GLY A 132 5.06 -4.55 -3.46
CA GLY A 132 4.99 -3.22 -4.01
C GLY A 132 4.86 -2.16 -2.92
N ILE A 133 5.00 -0.91 -3.34
CA ILE A 133 4.89 0.25 -2.46
C ILE A 133 4.04 1.29 -3.16
N LYS A 134 2.89 1.63 -2.56
CA LYS A 134 1.94 2.65 -3.03
C LYS A 134 1.96 3.83 -2.07
N PHE A 135 1.80 5.04 -2.59
CA PHE A 135 1.84 6.26 -1.80
C PHE A 135 0.54 7.06 -1.91
N PHE A 136 0.10 7.62 -0.78
CA PHE A 136 -1.10 8.44 -0.66
C PHE A 136 -0.72 9.80 -0.06
N GLY A 137 -1.19 10.86 -0.68
CA GLY A 137 -1.01 12.21 -0.18
C GLY A 137 -1.87 12.51 1.07
N PRO A 138 -1.75 13.70 1.67
CA PRO A 138 -2.47 14.09 2.88
C PRO A 138 -4.00 14.13 2.68
N ASN A 139 -4.47 14.19 1.45
CA ASN A 139 -5.87 14.08 1.08
C ASN A 139 -6.40 12.64 1.02
N GLY A 140 -5.53 11.64 1.20
CA GLY A 140 -5.86 10.20 1.14
C GLY A 140 -5.92 9.62 -0.26
N PHE A 141 -5.58 10.38 -1.31
CA PHE A 141 -5.52 9.91 -2.68
C PHE A 141 -4.10 9.57 -3.12
N LYS A 142 -3.98 8.72 -4.14
CA LYS A 142 -2.70 8.39 -4.77
C LYS A 142 -1.95 9.66 -5.15
N LEU A 143 -0.61 9.64 -5.04
CA LEU A 143 0.23 10.74 -5.49
C LEU A 143 0.06 10.97 -6.99
N SER A 144 0.12 12.26 -7.40
CA SER A 144 0.11 12.59 -8.83
C SER A 144 1.43 12.20 -9.48
N ASP A 145 1.40 11.93 -10.78
CA ASP A 145 2.59 11.62 -11.60
C ASP A 145 3.70 12.67 -11.46
N ARG A 146 3.33 13.93 -11.23
CA ARG A 146 4.27 15.02 -11.00
C ARG A 146 5.04 14.81 -9.69
N VAL A 147 4.33 14.47 -8.62
CA VAL A 147 4.94 14.22 -7.30
C VAL A 147 5.83 12.98 -7.37
N GLU A 148 5.36 11.90 -8.01
CA GLU A 148 6.15 10.68 -8.20
C GLU A 148 7.45 10.97 -8.96
N LYS A 149 7.42 11.76 -10.04
CA LYS A 149 8.61 12.20 -10.77
C LYS A 149 9.57 13.04 -9.95
N ASP A 150 9.05 13.93 -9.11
CA ASP A 150 9.89 14.74 -8.25
C ASP A 150 10.58 13.88 -7.18
N ILE A 151 9.91 12.86 -6.64
CA ILE A 151 10.50 11.86 -5.73
C ILE A 151 11.54 11.02 -6.46
N GLU A 152 11.28 10.57 -7.70
CA GLU A 152 12.26 9.83 -8.52
C GLU A 152 13.59 10.61 -8.70
N ARG A 153 13.51 11.94 -8.87
CA ARG A 153 14.73 12.76 -8.97
C ARG A 153 15.51 12.76 -7.66
N LEU A 154 14.81 12.88 -6.53
CA LEU A 154 15.43 12.87 -5.21
C LEU A 154 16.13 11.55 -4.86
N LEU A 155 15.73 10.42 -5.46
CA LEU A 155 16.39 9.14 -5.26
C LEU A 155 17.87 9.13 -5.73
N PHE A 156 18.22 10.00 -6.66
CA PHE A 156 19.58 10.11 -7.21
C PHE A 156 20.37 11.29 -6.62
N ASP A 157 19.73 12.10 -5.79
CA ASP A 157 20.40 13.23 -5.14
C ASP A 157 21.06 12.79 -3.83
N LYS A 158 22.15 13.47 -3.47
CA LYS A 158 22.71 13.35 -2.12
C LYS A 158 21.79 14.11 -1.15
N ILE A 159 21.15 13.38 -0.24
CA ILE A 159 20.29 13.95 0.79
C ILE A 159 21.02 13.89 2.14
N ASP A 160 21.22 15.02 2.78
CA ASP A 160 21.76 15.07 4.13
C ASP A 160 20.69 14.66 5.13
N LEU A 161 21.04 13.75 6.03
CA LEU A 161 20.19 13.29 7.10
C LEU A 161 20.12 14.33 8.22
N VAL A 162 19.09 14.24 9.05
CA VAL A 162 18.91 15.20 10.16
C VAL A 162 19.88 14.94 11.31
N GLY A 163 20.14 15.97 12.13
CA GLY A 163 20.92 15.82 13.35
C GLY A 163 20.24 14.91 14.40
N PRO A 164 20.99 14.39 15.39
CA PRO A 164 20.48 13.42 16.34
C PRO A 164 19.21 13.83 17.09
N SER A 165 19.04 15.10 17.37
CA SER A 165 17.86 15.65 18.09
C SER A 165 16.58 15.71 17.23
N LEU A 166 16.70 15.56 15.91
CA LEU A 166 15.61 15.67 14.94
C LEU A 166 15.19 14.33 14.32
N VAL A 167 15.82 13.22 14.73
CA VAL A 167 15.44 11.88 14.28
C VAL A 167 13.99 11.60 14.67
N GLY A 168 13.19 11.11 13.70
CA GLY A 168 11.77 10.81 13.88
C GLY A 168 11.53 9.61 14.81
N ARG A 169 10.31 9.51 15.31
CA ARG A 169 9.86 8.41 16.21
C ARG A 169 9.05 7.38 15.44
N VAL A 170 9.01 6.17 15.99
CA VAL A 170 8.15 5.09 15.49
C VAL A 170 7.11 4.74 16.54
N LYS A 171 5.85 4.63 16.13
CA LYS A 171 4.75 4.16 16.98
C LYS A 171 3.88 3.17 16.23
N ARG A 172 3.58 2.04 16.84
CA ARG A 172 2.54 1.13 16.37
C ARG A 172 1.18 1.60 16.86
N ILE A 173 0.19 1.57 15.98
CA ILE A 173 -1.20 1.94 16.29
C ILE A 173 -2.07 0.69 16.17
N ASP A 174 -2.53 0.17 17.29
CA ASP A 174 -3.23 -1.13 17.32
C ASP A 174 -4.73 -1.03 17.00
N GLU A 175 -5.37 0.15 17.20
CA GLU A 175 -6.82 0.32 17.07
C GLU A 175 -7.28 0.83 15.69
N VAL A 176 -6.43 0.81 14.69
CA VAL A 176 -6.75 1.36 13.36
C VAL A 176 -7.83 0.56 12.62
N LEU A 177 -7.86 -0.75 12.86
CA LEU A 177 -8.81 -1.64 12.20
C LEU A 177 -10.25 -1.30 12.60
N GLY A 178 -10.50 -1.01 13.88
CA GLY A 178 -11.79 -0.54 14.38
C GLY A 178 -12.25 0.77 13.73
N ARG A 179 -11.34 1.73 13.55
CA ARG A 179 -11.64 3.00 12.85
C ARG A 179 -12.08 2.77 11.41
N TYR A 180 -11.39 1.88 10.70
CA TYR A 180 -11.74 1.53 9.33
C TYR A 180 -13.07 0.77 9.26
N THR A 181 -13.29 -0.22 10.13
CA THR A 181 -14.54 -0.96 10.24
C THR A 181 -15.74 -0.02 10.43
N GLU A 182 -15.64 0.93 11.37
CA GLU A 182 -16.69 1.93 11.57
C GLU A 182 -16.92 2.83 10.35
N ALA A 183 -15.86 3.23 9.68
CA ALA A 183 -15.99 4.06 8.48
C ALA A 183 -16.69 3.32 7.34
N VAL A 184 -16.35 2.04 7.12
CA VAL A 184 -17.00 1.20 6.10
C VAL A 184 -18.47 0.97 6.43
N LYS A 185 -18.80 0.62 7.67
CA LYS A 185 -20.21 0.42 8.08
C LYS A 185 -21.07 1.68 7.88
N LYS A 186 -20.48 2.86 8.10
CA LYS A 186 -21.18 4.13 7.87
C LYS A 186 -21.51 4.42 6.41
N SER A 187 -20.88 3.73 5.45
CA SER A 187 -21.21 3.86 4.03
C SER A 187 -22.52 3.17 3.65
N LEU A 188 -22.97 2.18 4.44
CA LEU A 188 -24.29 1.57 4.26
C LEU A 188 -25.36 2.52 4.80
N PRO A 189 -26.41 2.85 4.00
CA PRO A 189 -27.53 3.66 4.47
C PRO A 189 -28.18 3.07 5.72
N LYS A 190 -28.56 3.92 6.69
CA LYS A 190 -29.08 3.50 8.01
C LYS A 190 -30.35 2.64 7.97
N ASN A 191 -31.12 2.76 6.90
CA ASN A 191 -32.33 1.97 6.66
C ASN A 191 -32.07 0.60 6.03
N LEU A 192 -30.82 0.31 5.66
CA LEU A 192 -30.41 -0.97 5.09
C LEU A 192 -29.62 -1.78 6.11
N ASN A 193 -29.72 -3.09 6.00
CA ASN A 193 -28.92 -4.05 6.75
C ASN A 193 -28.77 -5.32 5.91
N LEU A 194 -27.87 -6.21 6.33
CA LEU A 194 -27.61 -7.48 5.65
C LEU A 194 -28.27 -8.68 6.36
N ARG A 195 -29.27 -8.44 7.21
CA ARG A 195 -30.04 -9.51 7.89
C ARG A 195 -30.68 -10.40 6.84
N ASN A 196 -30.68 -11.70 7.11
CA ASN A 196 -31.16 -12.78 6.23
C ASN A 196 -30.26 -13.08 5.02
N LEU A 197 -29.17 -12.35 4.80
CA LEU A 197 -28.20 -12.72 3.79
C LEU A 197 -27.14 -13.65 4.38
N LYS A 198 -26.88 -14.75 3.66
CA LYS A 198 -25.78 -15.66 3.92
C LYS A 198 -24.67 -15.37 2.88
N ILE A 199 -23.53 -14.90 3.34
CA ILE A 199 -22.47 -14.38 2.48
C ILE A 199 -21.18 -15.15 2.70
N VAL A 200 -20.63 -15.74 1.63
CA VAL A 200 -19.25 -16.20 1.60
C VAL A 200 -18.35 -14.99 1.43
N VAL A 201 -17.35 -14.81 2.29
CA VAL A 201 -16.36 -13.74 2.11
C VAL A 201 -14.97 -14.34 1.96
N ASP A 202 -14.43 -14.21 0.76
CA ASP A 202 -13.06 -14.63 0.43
C ASP A 202 -12.13 -13.43 0.59
N CYS A 203 -11.27 -13.50 1.61
CA CYS A 203 -10.30 -12.45 1.94
C CYS A 203 -8.92 -12.69 1.31
N ALA A 204 -8.78 -13.64 0.39
CA ALA A 204 -7.53 -13.95 -0.32
C ALA A 204 -6.32 -14.21 0.60
N ASN A 205 -6.51 -14.58 1.86
CA ASN A 205 -5.47 -14.55 2.91
C ASN A 205 -4.73 -13.20 2.96
N GLY A 206 -5.39 -12.13 2.55
CA GLY A 206 -4.87 -10.77 2.40
C GLY A 206 -5.20 -9.86 3.59
N SER A 207 -5.06 -8.57 3.39
CA SER A 207 -5.15 -7.53 4.40
C SER A 207 -6.52 -7.39 5.07
N ALA A 208 -7.59 -7.81 4.40
CA ALA A 208 -8.96 -7.73 4.91
C ALA A 208 -9.39 -8.94 5.77
N TYR A 209 -8.52 -9.91 6.01
CA TYR A 209 -8.85 -11.18 6.65
C TYR A 209 -9.54 -11.07 8.03
N LYS A 210 -9.32 -9.98 8.76
CA LYS A 210 -10.00 -9.69 10.02
C LYS A 210 -11.24 -8.81 9.82
N CYS A 211 -11.09 -7.69 9.10
CA CYS A 211 -12.13 -6.67 9.07
C CYS A 211 -13.31 -7.03 8.16
N ALA A 212 -13.10 -7.69 7.02
CA ALA A 212 -14.21 -7.97 6.11
C ALA A 212 -15.27 -8.92 6.72
N PRO A 213 -14.90 -10.07 7.32
CA PRO A 213 -15.87 -10.90 8.02
C PRO A 213 -16.56 -10.16 9.16
N GLN A 214 -15.83 -9.38 9.95
CA GLN A 214 -16.37 -8.60 11.05
C GLN A 214 -17.39 -7.56 10.58
N ILE A 215 -17.06 -6.78 9.56
CA ILE A 215 -17.94 -5.74 8.99
C ILE A 215 -19.26 -6.35 8.54
N LEU A 216 -19.21 -7.44 7.77
CA LEU A 216 -20.43 -8.11 7.27
C LEU A 216 -21.28 -8.69 8.40
N TRP A 217 -20.66 -9.28 9.40
CA TRP A 217 -21.34 -9.80 10.60
C TRP A 217 -22.01 -8.67 11.40
N GLU A 218 -21.30 -7.56 11.66
CA GLU A 218 -21.85 -6.41 12.38
C GLU A 218 -23.00 -5.74 11.62
N LEU A 219 -23.05 -5.85 10.30
CA LEU A 219 -24.16 -5.38 9.46
C LEU A 219 -25.33 -6.39 9.43
N GLY A 220 -25.18 -7.55 10.08
CA GLY A 220 -26.26 -8.53 10.28
C GLY A 220 -26.20 -9.76 9.37
N ALA A 221 -25.20 -9.89 8.49
CA ALA A 221 -25.06 -11.06 7.62
C ALA A 221 -24.67 -12.33 8.38
N LYS A 222 -25.13 -13.49 7.88
CA LYS A 222 -24.55 -14.79 8.23
C LYS A 222 -23.31 -15.00 7.36
N VAL A 223 -22.13 -14.89 7.97
CA VAL A 223 -20.84 -14.87 7.25
C VAL A 223 -20.21 -16.25 7.22
N ILE A 224 -19.75 -16.66 6.05
CA ILE A 224 -18.92 -17.85 5.82
C ILE A 224 -17.54 -17.35 5.38
N PRO A 225 -16.55 -17.26 6.30
CA PRO A 225 -15.24 -16.72 5.97
C PRO A 225 -14.38 -17.76 5.26
N PHE A 226 -13.67 -17.32 4.20
CA PHE A 226 -12.68 -18.07 3.47
C PHE A 226 -11.44 -17.23 3.21
N GLY A 227 -10.26 -17.85 3.06
CA GLY A 227 -9.01 -17.11 2.86
C GLY A 227 -8.67 -16.17 4.02
N VAL A 228 -8.88 -16.62 5.28
CA VAL A 228 -8.69 -15.79 6.50
C VAL A 228 -7.55 -16.27 7.41
N ASN A 229 -6.71 -17.19 6.94
CA ASN A 229 -5.59 -17.76 7.69
C ASN A 229 -4.23 -17.47 7.00
N PRO A 230 -3.79 -16.19 6.97
CA PRO A 230 -2.56 -15.82 6.29
C PRO A 230 -1.33 -16.41 6.99
N ASN A 231 -0.42 -17.00 6.20
CA ASN A 231 0.88 -17.50 6.69
C ASN A 231 2.09 -16.74 6.12
N GLY A 232 1.83 -15.69 5.33
CA GLY A 232 2.83 -14.87 4.69
C GLY A 232 3.22 -15.30 3.27
N PHE A 233 2.77 -16.47 2.84
CA PHE A 233 3.08 -17.07 1.53
C PHE A 233 1.85 -17.48 0.74
N ASN A 234 0.68 -17.54 1.36
CA ASN A 234 -0.56 -18.03 0.77
C ASN A 234 -1.53 -16.91 0.31
N ILE A 235 -1.09 -15.66 0.27
CA ILE A 235 -1.90 -14.56 -0.25
C ILE A 235 -2.26 -14.80 -1.72
N ASN A 236 -3.54 -14.65 -2.09
CA ASN A 236 -4.10 -14.88 -3.43
C ASN A 236 -3.89 -16.32 -3.98
N LEU A 237 -3.43 -17.26 -3.17
CA LEU A 237 -3.18 -18.63 -3.62
C LEU A 237 -4.48 -19.41 -3.67
N ASN A 238 -4.98 -19.68 -4.87
CA ASN A 238 -6.24 -20.39 -5.13
C ASN A 238 -7.46 -19.75 -4.43
N CYS A 239 -7.46 -18.44 -4.30
CA CYS A 239 -8.51 -17.65 -3.64
C CYS A 239 -8.51 -16.21 -4.12
N GLY A 240 -9.54 -15.44 -3.72
CA GLY A 240 -9.64 -14.03 -3.96
C GLY A 240 -10.28 -13.64 -5.28
N SER A 241 -10.26 -12.34 -5.61
CA SER A 241 -11.00 -11.74 -6.71
C SER A 241 -10.61 -12.23 -8.10
N THR A 242 -9.41 -12.79 -8.25
CA THR A 242 -8.92 -13.34 -9.54
C THR A 242 -9.09 -14.85 -9.65
N ASN A 243 -9.50 -15.53 -8.57
CA ASN A 243 -9.76 -16.97 -8.56
C ASN A 243 -10.95 -17.28 -7.64
N THR A 244 -12.15 -17.22 -8.20
CA THR A 244 -13.42 -17.34 -7.47
C THR A 244 -13.95 -18.77 -7.39
N LEU A 245 -13.23 -19.77 -7.92
CA LEU A 245 -13.71 -21.16 -8.01
C LEU A 245 -14.12 -21.70 -6.64
N LYS A 246 -13.25 -21.57 -5.63
CA LYS A 246 -13.55 -22.07 -4.29
C LYS A 246 -14.69 -21.31 -3.62
N ALA A 247 -14.78 -20.00 -3.83
CA ALA A 247 -15.89 -19.19 -3.35
C ALA A 247 -17.22 -19.64 -3.97
N SER A 248 -17.25 -19.95 -5.28
CA SER A 248 -18.42 -20.48 -5.99
C SER A 248 -18.84 -21.87 -5.47
N GLU A 249 -17.88 -22.74 -5.13
CA GLU A 249 -18.16 -24.03 -4.49
C GLU A 249 -18.81 -23.82 -3.12
N LEU A 250 -18.27 -22.92 -2.31
CA LEU A 250 -18.79 -22.61 -0.97
C LEU A 250 -20.18 -21.97 -1.03
N VAL A 251 -20.49 -21.16 -2.05
CA VAL A 251 -21.85 -20.62 -2.25
C VAL A 251 -22.84 -21.77 -2.39
N ARG A 252 -22.56 -22.76 -3.22
CA ARG A 252 -23.43 -23.94 -3.41
C ARG A 252 -23.46 -24.85 -2.18
N GLU A 253 -22.33 -25.15 -1.58
CA GLU A 253 -22.21 -26.04 -0.43
C GLU A 253 -23.02 -25.54 0.78
N HIS A 254 -22.99 -24.23 0.99
CA HIS A 254 -23.65 -23.60 2.12
C HIS A 254 -25.01 -22.99 1.80
N ASP A 255 -25.52 -23.13 0.55
CA ASP A 255 -26.70 -22.42 0.07
C ASP A 255 -26.65 -20.92 0.43
N ALA A 256 -25.53 -20.28 0.08
CA ALA A 256 -25.30 -18.87 0.33
C ALA A 256 -25.91 -18.00 -0.78
N ASP A 257 -26.29 -16.77 -0.46
CA ASP A 257 -26.92 -15.87 -1.41
C ASP A 257 -25.90 -15.29 -2.39
N LEU A 258 -24.66 -15.10 -1.94
CA LEU A 258 -23.56 -14.61 -2.78
C LEU A 258 -22.19 -14.85 -2.13
N ALA A 259 -21.13 -14.67 -2.92
CA ALA A 259 -19.79 -14.51 -2.40
C ALA A 259 -19.21 -13.13 -2.73
N ILE A 260 -18.44 -12.58 -1.79
CA ILE A 260 -17.63 -11.38 -1.94
C ILE A 260 -16.17 -11.82 -1.94
N CYS A 261 -15.51 -11.73 -3.09
CA CYS A 261 -14.12 -12.13 -3.26
C CYS A 261 -13.23 -10.88 -3.37
N LEU A 262 -12.37 -10.67 -2.38
CA LEU A 262 -11.43 -9.55 -2.33
C LEU A 262 -10.06 -9.99 -2.87
N ASP A 263 -9.22 -9.06 -3.29
CA ASP A 263 -7.81 -9.34 -3.56
C ASP A 263 -6.94 -9.08 -2.32
N GLY A 264 -5.64 -9.33 -2.44
CA GLY A 264 -4.72 -9.35 -1.30
C GLY A 264 -4.66 -8.05 -0.49
N ASP A 265 -4.92 -6.89 -1.09
CA ASP A 265 -4.97 -5.59 -0.39
C ASP A 265 -6.36 -4.95 -0.39
N ALA A 266 -7.37 -5.71 -0.83
CA ALA A 266 -8.78 -5.37 -0.74
C ALA A 266 -9.16 -4.02 -1.38
N ASP A 267 -8.51 -3.67 -2.49
CA ASP A 267 -8.89 -2.55 -3.34
C ASP A 267 -9.70 -2.98 -4.57
N ARG A 268 -9.92 -4.29 -4.75
CA ARG A 268 -10.74 -4.92 -5.79
C ARG A 268 -11.69 -5.93 -5.19
N VAL A 269 -12.85 -6.06 -5.84
CA VAL A 269 -13.89 -7.00 -5.46
C VAL A 269 -14.44 -7.70 -6.71
N THR A 270 -14.71 -8.99 -6.59
CA THR A 270 -15.51 -9.78 -7.52
C THR A 270 -16.67 -10.39 -6.75
N ILE A 271 -17.87 -10.25 -7.28
CA ILE A 271 -19.08 -10.84 -6.67
C ILE A 271 -19.44 -12.10 -7.45
N VAL A 272 -19.81 -13.14 -6.73
CA VAL A 272 -20.38 -14.37 -7.29
C VAL A 272 -21.78 -14.49 -6.77
N ASP A 273 -22.76 -14.65 -7.66
CA ASP A 273 -24.18 -14.81 -7.28
C ASP A 273 -24.50 -16.23 -6.80
N ARG A 274 -25.76 -16.47 -6.43
CA ARG A 274 -26.25 -17.77 -5.96
C ARG A 274 -26.11 -18.88 -7.00
N GLU A 275 -26.24 -18.54 -8.28
CA GLU A 275 -26.11 -19.45 -9.43
C GLU A 275 -24.64 -19.67 -9.81
N SER A 276 -23.69 -19.07 -9.10
CA SER A 276 -22.24 -19.07 -9.35
C SER A 276 -21.81 -18.26 -10.59
N ASN A 277 -22.62 -17.30 -11.05
CA ASN A 277 -22.20 -16.36 -12.06
C ASN A 277 -21.32 -15.29 -11.43
N ILE A 278 -20.32 -14.85 -12.19
CA ILE A 278 -19.45 -13.73 -11.82
C ILE A 278 -20.11 -12.43 -12.34
N LEU A 279 -20.27 -11.45 -11.43
CA LEU A 279 -20.90 -10.15 -11.70
C LEU A 279 -19.85 -9.07 -11.93
#